data_6d3619df211af5745a91f591c83081d6
#
_entry.id   6d3619df211af5745a91f591c83081d6
#
_cell.length_a   1.000
_cell.length_b   1.000
_cell.length_c   1.000
_cell.angle_alpha   90.00
_cell.angle_beta   90.00
_cell.angle_gamma   90.00
#
_symmetry.space_group_name_H-M   'P 1'
#
loop_
_entity.id
_entity.type
_entity.pdbx_description
1 polymer ?
#
loop_
_entity_poly.entity_id
_entity_poly.type
_entity_poly.pdbx_seq_one_letter_code
_entity_poly.pdbx_strand_id
1 'polypeptide(L)'
;MKKQIIIALATLTALPAVSQEKWDLRKCIDYAIEHNLSIKQQEAARDQNAVDLNTAKYSRLPNLNGNVGQSFNFGRALQADNTYGDRNTKNTNFSLSTSIPLFTGLRIPNNIALSKLNLKAATEDLNKAKEDISISVTSAYLQILFNEELAKVAHNQVELSREQLELKEAYFKNGKASEAEVYEARARVAQDEMSAVQADNNYQLALLELSQLLELPTPDGFGVVSPRVEDDFTLLS
;
A
#
# COMPACT_ATOMS: atom_id res chain seq x y z
N MET A 1 -27.05 -15.29 -44.76
CA MET A 1 -26.93 -15.71 -43.36
C MET A 1 -25.57 -16.38 -43.02
N LYS A 2 -24.97 -17.23 -43.88
CA LYS A 2 -23.65 -17.87 -43.57
C LYS A 2 -22.45 -16.93 -43.57
N LYS A 3 -22.44 -15.81 -44.26
CA LYS A 3 -21.33 -14.83 -44.29
C LYS A 3 -21.32 -13.90 -43.04
N GLN A 4 -22.46 -13.67 -42.42
CA GLN A 4 -22.57 -12.83 -41.19
C GLN A 4 -22.15 -13.58 -39.97
N ILE A 5 -22.26 -14.91 -39.92
CA ILE A 5 -21.83 -15.77 -38.83
C ILE A 5 -20.29 -15.88 -38.79
N ILE A 6 -19.62 -15.85 -39.93
CA ILE A 6 -18.14 -15.90 -40.02
C ILE A 6 -17.50 -14.60 -39.51
N ILE A 7 -18.15 -13.45 -39.74
CA ILE A 7 -17.65 -12.15 -39.25
C ILE A 7 -17.85 -12.03 -37.73
N ALA A 8 -18.95 -12.56 -37.18
CA ALA A 8 -19.20 -12.57 -35.75
C ALA A 8 -18.26 -13.53 -34.97
N LEU A 9 -17.74 -14.58 -35.64
CA LEU A 9 -16.81 -15.52 -35.01
C LEU A 9 -15.35 -15.00 -35.04
N ALA A 10 -15.01 -14.10 -35.97
CA ALA A 10 -13.66 -13.51 -36.04
C ALA A 10 -13.42 -12.37 -35.03
N THR A 11 -14.48 -11.79 -34.48
CA THR A 11 -14.35 -10.71 -33.46
C THR A 11 -14.18 -11.22 -32.03
N LEU A 12 -14.30 -12.54 -31.80
CA LEU A 12 -14.25 -13.13 -30.43
C LEU A 12 -12.85 -13.61 -30.04
N THR A 13 -11.82 -13.42 -30.87
CA THR A 13 -10.44 -13.88 -30.58
C THR A 13 -9.44 -12.77 -30.30
N ALA A 14 -9.87 -11.52 -30.13
CA ALA A 14 -9.02 -10.47 -29.59
C ALA A 14 -8.99 -10.56 -28.06
N LEU A 15 -8.47 -11.67 -27.51
CA LEU A 15 -7.96 -11.66 -26.15
C LEU A 15 -6.80 -10.66 -26.13
N PRO A 16 -6.83 -9.61 -25.30
CA PRO A 16 -5.65 -8.80 -25.09
C PRO A 16 -4.58 -9.75 -24.58
N ALA A 17 -3.51 -9.93 -25.35
CA ALA A 17 -2.29 -10.51 -24.81
C ALA A 17 -1.90 -9.59 -23.67
N VAL A 18 -2.06 -10.05 -22.42
CA VAL A 18 -1.53 -9.38 -21.24
C VAL A 18 -0.01 -9.47 -21.40
N SER A 19 0.54 -8.49 -22.11
CA SER A 19 1.98 -8.29 -22.17
C SER A 19 2.42 -8.05 -20.73
N GLN A 20 3.32 -8.87 -20.22
CA GLN A 20 3.98 -8.63 -18.95
C GLN A 20 4.63 -7.25 -19.02
N GLU A 21 3.99 -6.27 -18.43
CA GLU A 21 4.53 -4.91 -18.38
C GLU A 21 5.65 -4.90 -17.33
N LYS A 22 6.89 -4.91 -17.82
CA LYS A 22 8.05 -4.80 -16.95
C LYS A 22 8.22 -3.35 -16.53
N TRP A 23 8.28 -3.12 -15.23
CA TRP A 23 8.40 -1.79 -14.65
C TRP A 23 9.83 -1.52 -14.23
N ASP A 24 10.30 -0.31 -14.50
CA ASP A 24 11.55 0.18 -13.94
C ASP A 24 11.35 0.71 -12.51
N LEU A 25 12.44 0.91 -11.80
CA LEU A 25 12.41 1.37 -10.41
C LEU A 25 11.68 2.72 -10.28
N ARG A 26 11.91 3.64 -11.21
CA ARG A 26 11.31 4.98 -11.16
C ARG A 26 9.80 4.91 -11.31
N LYS A 27 9.32 4.12 -12.27
CA LYS A 27 7.88 3.90 -12.46
C LYS A 27 7.23 3.28 -11.21
N CYS A 28 7.92 2.33 -10.55
CA CYS A 28 7.44 1.74 -9.31
C CYS A 28 7.31 2.78 -8.19
N ILE A 29 8.32 3.64 -8.02
CA ILE A 29 8.29 4.69 -7.00
C ILE A 29 7.19 5.71 -7.28
N ASP A 30 7.10 6.22 -8.51
CA ASP A 30 6.10 7.22 -8.88
C ASP A 30 4.67 6.66 -8.68
N TYR A 31 4.44 5.41 -9.08
CA TYR A 31 3.17 4.74 -8.90
C TYR A 31 2.82 4.53 -7.42
N ALA A 32 3.79 4.09 -6.60
CA ALA A 32 3.59 3.92 -5.17
C ALA A 32 3.23 5.25 -4.49
N ILE A 33 3.91 6.34 -4.83
CA ILE A 33 3.62 7.67 -4.27
C ILE A 33 2.19 8.12 -4.59
N GLU A 34 1.66 7.77 -5.75
CA GLU A 34 0.31 8.16 -6.15
C GLU A 34 -0.78 7.28 -5.54
N HIS A 35 -0.50 5.97 -5.36
CA HIS A 35 -1.55 4.98 -5.03
C HIS A 35 -1.49 4.47 -3.59
N ASN A 36 -0.34 4.54 -2.92
CA ASN A 36 -0.15 3.95 -1.60
C ASN A 36 -1.08 4.54 -0.54
N LEU A 37 -1.76 3.68 0.19
CA LEU A 37 -2.76 4.04 1.19
C LEU A 37 -2.16 4.83 2.37
N SER A 38 -0.93 4.52 2.78
CA SER A 38 -0.26 5.22 3.88
C SER A 38 0.00 6.69 3.53
N ILE A 39 0.41 6.97 2.28
CA ILE A 39 0.59 8.35 1.79
C ILE A 39 -0.75 9.09 1.77
N LYS A 40 -1.82 8.46 1.28
CA LYS A 40 -3.17 9.05 1.27
C LYS A 40 -3.68 9.35 2.68
N GLN A 41 -3.35 8.53 3.66
CA GLN A 41 -3.67 8.81 5.06
C GLN A 41 -2.94 10.05 5.58
N GLN A 42 -1.66 10.23 5.24
CA GLN A 42 -0.90 11.43 5.63
C GLN A 42 -1.38 12.69 4.88
N GLU A 43 -1.82 12.55 3.63
CA GLU A 43 -2.46 13.64 2.89
C GLU A 43 -3.76 14.09 3.58
N ALA A 44 -4.61 13.15 3.96
CA ALA A 44 -5.84 13.45 4.71
C ALA A 44 -5.54 14.09 6.08
N ALA A 45 -4.51 13.64 6.78
CA ALA A 45 -4.09 14.25 8.05
C ALA A 45 -3.58 15.68 7.88
N ARG A 46 -2.79 15.96 6.83
CA ARG A 46 -2.36 17.32 6.48
C ARG A 46 -3.57 18.20 6.15
N ASP A 47 -4.53 17.70 5.36
CA ASP A 47 -5.72 18.44 4.98
C ASP A 47 -6.62 18.73 6.19
N GLN A 48 -6.73 17.81 7.15
CA GLN A 48 -7.40 18.05 8.42
C GLN A 48 -6.74 19.20 9.18
N ASN A 49 -5.41 19.22 9.29
CA ASN A 49 -4.68 20.33 9.92
C ASN A 49 -4.86 21.66 9.18
N ALA A 50 -5.05 21.65 7.86
CA ALA A 50 -5.37 22.86 7.09
C ALA A 50 -6.77 23.40 7.41
N VAL A 51 -7.77 22.50 7.59
CA VAL A 51 -9.11 22.84 8.06
C VAL A 51 -9.06 23.39 9.48
N ASP A 52 -8.30 22.77 10.37
CA ASP A 52 -8.15 23.21 11.76
C ASP A 52 -7.51 24.59 11.86
N LEU A 53 -6.52 24.89 11.01
CA LEU A 53 -5.96 26.24 10.89
C LEU A 53 -7.02 27.26 10.45
N ASN A 54 -7.86 26.92 9.46
CA ASN A 54 -8.94 27.81 9.02
C ASN A 54 -9.97 27.98 10.12
N THR A 55 -10.35 26.93 10.83
CA THR A 55 -11.24 27.00 12.01
C THR A 55 -10.66 27.89 13.08
N ALA A 56 -9.36 27.78 13.38
CA ALA A 56 -8.69 28.68 14.33
C ALA A 56 -8.71 30.14 13.88
N LYS A 57 -8.53 30.42 12.58
CA LYS A 57 -8.65 31.79 12.01
C LYS A 57 -10.06 32.35 12.15
N TYR A 58 -11.07 31.52 11.84
CA TYR A 58 -12.49 31.93 11.89
C TYR A 58 -13.04 32.00 13.32
N SER A 59 -12.33 31.50 14.33
CA SER A 59 -12.72 31.66 15.74
C SER A 59 -12.78 33.12 16.22
N ARG A 60 -12.31 34.07 15.39
CA ARG A 60 -12.48 35.53 15.60
C ARG A 60 -13.84 36.08 15.17
N LEU A 61 -14.56 35.31 14.35
CA LEU A 61 -15.85 35.72 13.83
C LEU A 61 -16.98 35.42 14.83
N PRO A 62 -18.13 36.13 14.75
CA PRO A 62 -19.31 35.75 15.52
C PRO A 62 -19.75 34.35 15.20
N ASN A 63 -20.09 33.56 16.22
CA ASN A 63 -20.80 32.32 16.05
C ASN A 63 -22.31 32.53 16.06
N LEU A 64 -23.07 31.67 15.42
CA LEU A 64 -24.51 31.65 15.44
C LEU A 64 -24.98 30.23 15.84
N ASN A 65 -25.65 30.13 16.96
CA ASN A 65 -26.16 28.87 17.49
C ASN A 65 -27.69 28.94 17.54
N GLY A 66 -28.35 27.97 16.90
CA GLY A 66 -29.77 27.74 17.00
C GLY A 66 -30.06 26.48 17.82
N ASN A 67 -30.95 26.57 18.80
CA ASN A 67 -31.36 25.44 19.59
C ASN A 67 -32.88 25.32 19.63
N VAL A 68 -33.41 24.13 19.42
CA VAL A 68 -34.84 23.82 19.53
C VAL A 68 -34.95 22.69 20.55
N GLY A 69 -35.68 22.93 21.63
CA GLY A 69 -35.95 21.94 22.63
C GLY A 69 -37.43 21.70 22.78
N GLN A 70 -37.83 20.46 22.91
CA GLN A 70 -39.20 20.08 23.28
C GLN A 70 -39.18 19.16 24.50
N SER A 71 -39.88 19.58 25.56
CA SER A 71 -40.02 18.77 26.77
C SER A 71 -41.46 18.37 27.00
N PHE A 72 -41.64 17.14 27.40
CA PHE A 72 -42.91 16.57 27.81
C PHE A 72 -42.80 16.20 29.29
N ASN A 73 -43.63 16.85 30.14
CA ASN A 73 -43.67 16.53 31.55
C ASN A 73 -45.01 15.87 31.84
N PHE A 74 -44.97 14.66 32.36
CA PHE A 74 -46.11 13.88 32.76
C PHE A 74 -46.09 13.68 34.27
N GLY A 75 -47.21 13.87 34.94
CA GLY A 75 -47.27 13.61 36.36
C GLY A 75 -48.16 14.57 37.12
N ARG A 76 -48.09 14.48 38.46
CA ARG A 76 -48.87 15.27 39.40
C ARG A 76 -48.19 16.59 39.68
N ALA A 77 -48.87 17.68 39.48
CA ALA A 77 -48.40 19.00 39.75
C ALA A 77 -49.41 19.82 40.58
N LEU A 78 -48.94 20.80 41.32
CA LEU A 78 -49.78 21.72 42.05
C LEU A 78 -50.52 22.63 41.07
N GLN A 79 -51.85 22.65 41.17
CA GLN A 79 -52.75 23.47 40.35
C GLN A 79 -52.90 24.86 41.02
N ALA A 80 -53.54 25.81 40.31
CA ALA A 80 -53.73 27.16 40.77
C ALA A 80 -54.65 27.29 41.99
N ASP A 81 -55.45 26.26 42.24
CA ASP A 81 -56.35 26.14 43.41
C ASP A 81 -55.72 25.48 44.64
N ASN A 82 -54.39 25.33 44.64
CA ASN A 82 -53.61 24.69 45.68
C ASN A 82 -53.89 23.19 45.87
N THR A 83 -54.51 22.52 44.91
CA THR A 83 -54.73 21.08 44.87
C THR A 83 -53.71 20.37 43.98
N TYR A 84 -53.39 19.09 44.25
CA TYR A 84 -52.55 18.27 43.36
C TYR A 84 -53.42 17.52 42.37
N GLY A 85 -53.20 17.80 41.07
CA GLY A 85 -53.87 17.12 39.96
C GLY A 85 -52.91 16.63 38.88
N ASP A 86 -53.32 15.67 38.07
CA ASP A 86 -52.55 15.21 36.91
C ASP A 86 -52.46 16.30 35.87
N ARG A 87 -51.22 16.69 35.52
CA ARG A 87 -50.96 17.78 34.57
C ARG A 87 -49.87 17.32 33.60
N ASN A 88 -50.27 17.15 32.37
CA ASN A 88 -49.37 16.90 31.28
C ASN A 88 -49.04 18.23 30.61
N THR A 89 -47.76 18.60 30.59
CA THR A 89 -47.31 19.84 29.92
C THR A 89 -46.34 19.52 28.78
N LYS A 90 -46.58 20.19 27.67
CA LYS A 90 -45.66 20.19 26.50
C LYS A 90 -45.11 21.59 26.42
N ASN A 91 -43.77 21.68 26.46
CA ASN A 91 -43.09 22.96 26.31
C ASN A 91 -42.14 22.86 25.14
N THR A 92 -42.26 23.81 24.21
CA THR A 92 -41.33 23.94 23.09
C THR A 92 -40.60 25.27 23.22
N ASN A 93 -39.28 25.24 23.26
CA ASN A 93 -38.48 26.42 23.33
C ASN A 93 -37.56 26.52 22.10
N PHE A 94 -37.47 27.74 21.59
CA PHE A 94 -36.56 28.10 20.50
C PHE A 94 -35.59 29.12 21.05
N SER A 95 -34.30 28.94 20.79
CA SER A 95 -33.30 29.95 21.11
C SER A 95 -32.35 30.12 19.93
N LEU A 96 -32.04 31.38 19.65
CA LEU A 96 -31.01 31.77 18.70
C LEU A 96 -30.08 32.72 19.42
N SER A 97 -28.79 32.33 19.42
CA SER A 97 -27.75 33.11 20.12
C SER A 97 -26.56 33.34 19.22
N THR A 98 -25.97 34.51 19.32
CA THR A 98 -24.70 34.86 18.67
C THR A 98 -23.75 35.42 19.70
N SER A 99 -22.47 35.07 19.60
CA SER A 99 -21.42 35.63 20.44
C SER A 99 -20.15 35.88 19.65
N ILE A 100 -19.48 36.98 20.01
CA ILE A 100 -18.19 37.36 19.43
C ILE A 100 -17.19 37.57 20.55
N PRO A 101 -16.00 36.94 20.50
CA PRO A 101 -14.96 37.12 21.49
C PRO A 101 -14.25 38.48 21.26
N LEU A 102 -14.44 39.45 22.15
CA LEU A 102 -13.80 40.78 22.04
C LEU A 102 -12.35 40.73 22.54
N PHE A 103 -12.09 40.03 23.64
CA PHE A 103 -10.75 39.87 24.20
C PHE A 103 -10.59 38.52 24.87
N THR A 104 -9.52 37.79 24.52
CA THR A 104 -9.26 36.44 25.00
C THR A 104 -7.84 36.28 25.58
N GLY A 105 -7.17 37.38 25.94
CA GLY A 105 -5.81 37.35 26.51
C GLY A 105 -4.78 36.69 25.57
N LEU A 106 -4.80 37.04 24.29
CA LEU A 106 -3.90 36.50 23.24
C LEU A 106 -4.10 34.96 22.91
N ARG A 107 -5.10 34.32 23.52
CA ARG A 107 -5.37 32.90 23.26
C ARG A 107 -5.65 32.60 21.78
N ILE A 108 -6.46 33.43 21.11
CA ILE A 108 -6.81 33.23 19.69
C ILE A 108 -5.57 33.37 18.79
N PRO A 109 -4.75 34.43 18.84
CA PRO A 109 -3.56 34.52 17.99
C PRO A 109 -2.55 33.39 18.27
N ASN A 110 -2.36 32.98 19.54
CA ASN A 110 -1.48 31.87 19.88
C ASN A 110 -2.02 30.54 19.35
N ASN A 111 -3.33 30.30 19.38
CA ASN A 111 -3.95 29.11 18.81
C ASN A 111 -3.81 29.05 17.28
N ILE A 112 -3.91 30.19 16.59
CA ILE A 112 -3.65 30.28 15.14
C ILE A 112 -2.18 29.96 14.85
N ALA A 113 -1.25 30.47 15.65
CA ALA A 113 0.18 30.18 15.49
C ALA A 113 0.46 28.69 15.72
N LEU A 114 -0.14 28.08 16.75
CA LEU A 114 -0.05 26.64 17.02
C LEU A 114 -0.60 25.82 15.84
N SER A 115 -1.81 26.11 15.35
CA SER A 115 -2.41 25.41 14.22
C SER A 115 -1.57 25.54 12.95
N LYS A 116 -0.92 26.69 12.74
CA LYS A 116 0.01 26.88 11.62
C LYS A 116 1.25 25.97 11.73
N LEU A 117 1.80 25.83 12.94
CA LEU A 117 2.93 24.92 13.17
C LEU A 117 2.51 23.46 13.01
N ASN A 118 1.31 23.08 13.48
CA ASN A 118 0.78 21.73 13.30
C ASN A 118 0.60 21.40 11.81
N LEU A 119 0.08 22.33 11.01
CA LEU A 119 -0.02 22.13 9.56
C LEU A 119 1.36 21.97 8.91
N LYS A 120 2.37 22.73 9.37
CA LYS A 120 3.73 22.57 8.87
C LYS A 120 4.29 21.19 9.26
N ALA A 121 4.11 20.76 10.49
CA ALA A 121 4.54 19.44 10.94
C ALA A 121 3.87 18.32 10.12
N ALA A 122 2.55 18.36 9.94
CA ALA A 122 1.83 17.39 9.11
C ALA A 122 2.28 17.39 7.63
N THR A 123 2.74 18.53 7.11
CA THR A 123 3.31 18.61 5.76
C THR A 123 4.67 17.89 5.68
N GLU A 124 5.52 18.06 6.70
CA GLU A 124 6.81 17.35 6.76
C GLU A 124 6.63 15.84 7.03
N ASP A 125 5.61 15.47 7.82
CA ASP A 125 5.25 14.05 8.04
C ASP A 125 4.80 13.39 6.73
N LEU A 126 4.04 14.11 5.88
CA LEU A 126 3.69 13.64 4.54
C LEU A 126 4.93 13.46 3.64
N ASN A 127 5.86 14.42 3.65
CA ASN A 127 7.10 14.32 2.87
C ASN A 127 7.91 13.10 3.33
N LYS A 128 8.05 12.93 4.65
CA LYS A 128 8.71 11.77 5.24
C LYS A 128 8.05 10.46 4.81
N ALA A 129 6.72 10.37 4.83
CA ALA A 129 6.02 9.17 4.38
C ALA A 129 6.30 8.83 2.91
N LYS A 130 6.40 9.83 2.03
CA LYS A 130 6.78 9.64 0.62
C LYS A 130 8.21 9.11 0.49
N GLU A 131 9.13 9.62 1.29
CA GLU A 131 10.52 9.14 1.31
C GLU A 131 10.61 7.70 1.85
N ASP A 132 9.92 7.39 2.95
CA ASP A 132 9.89 6.05 3.55
C ASP A 132 9.34 5.00 2.57
N ILE A 133 8.27 5.32 1.83
CA ILE A 133 7.73 4.45 0.78
C ILE A 133 8.71 4.30 -0.38
N SER A 134 9.37 5.37 -0.81
CA SER A 134 10.38 5.30 -1.88
C SER A 134 11.55 4.38 -1.52
N ILE A 135 12.00 4.43 -0.26
CA ILE A 135 13.05 3.54 0.26
C ILE A 135 12.53 2.08 0.30
N SER A 136 11.30 1.87 0.77
CA SER A 136 10.71 0.54 0.86
C SER A 136 10.55 -0.11 -0.51
N VAL A 137 10.05 0.65 -1.50
CA VAL A 137 9.92 0.21 -2.89
C VAL A 137 11.28 -0.10 -3.50
N THR A 138 12.29 0.75 -3.25
CA THR A 138 13.66 0.51 -3.73
C THR A 138 14.24 -0.77 -3.15
N SER A 139 14.06 -0.99 -1.84
CA SER A 139 14.54 -2.19 -1.18
C SER A 139 13.86 -3.46 -1.72
N ALA A 140 12.54 -3.44 -1.87
CA ALA A 140 11.78 -4.56 -2.43
C ALA A 140 12.17 -4.84 -3.90
N TYR A 141 12.38 -3.79 -4.70
CA TYR A 141 12.84 -3.89 -6.07
C TYR A 141 14.22 -4.58 -6.18
N LEU A 142 15.18 -4.16 -5.36
CA LEU A 142 16.52 -4.77 -5.31
C LEU A 142 16.45 -6.21 -4.81
N GLN A 143 15.55 -6.52 -3.87
CA GLN A 143 15.33 -7.89 -3.38
C GLN A 143 14.82 -8.81 -4.49
N ILE A 144 13.97 -8.31 -5.39
CA ILE A 144 13.50 -9.08 -6.57
C ILE A 144 14.68 -9.40 -7.48
N LEU A 145 15.51 -8.40 -7.82
CA LEU A 145 16.68 -8.61 -8.68
C LEU A 145 17.66 -9.61 -8.07
N PHE A 146 17.87 -9.50 -6.76
CA PHE A 146 18.74 -10.44 -6.03
C PHE A 146 18.20 -11.87 -6.08
N ASN A 147 16.90 -12.06 -5.80
CA ASN A 147 16.28 -13.38 -5.81
C ASN A 147 16.21 -13.95 -7.24
N GLU A 148 16.03 -13.11 -8.27
CA GLU A 148 16.09 -13.52 -9.67
C GLU A 148 17.47 -14.13 -10.02
N GLU A 149 18.55 -13.44 -9.62
CA GLU A 149 19.90 -13.95 -9.86
C GLU A 149 20.20 -15.22 -9.04
N LEU A 150 19.72 -15.31 -7.80
CA LEU A 150 19.85 -16.54 -7.00
C LEU A 150 19.10 -17.72 -7.64
N ALA A 151 17.91 -17.51 -8.18
CA ALA A 151 17.17 -18.53 -8.89
C ALA A 151 17.94 -19.01 -10.13
N LYS A 152 18.50 -18.09 -10.93
CA LYS A 152 19.38 -18.44 -12.07
C LYS A 152 20.58 -19.28 -11.66
N VAL A 153 21.26 -18.90 -10.57
CA VAL A 153 22.40 -19.65 -10.04
C VAL A 153 21.97 -21.05 -9.58
N ALA A 154 20.82 -21.17 -8.90
CA ALA A 154 20.30 -22.46 -8.46
C ALA A 154 19.95 -23.38 -9.64
N HIS A 155 19.33 -22.85 -10.69
CA HIS A 155 19.06 -23.62 -11.92
C HIS A 155 20.33 -24.07 -12.63
N ASN A 156 21.34 -23.22 -12.75
CA ASN A 156 22.64 -23.57 -13.31
C ASN A 156 23.31 -24.70 -12.48
N GLN A 157 23.14 -24.68 -11.14
CA GLN A 157 23.67 -25.74 -10.26
C GLN A 157 22.97 -27.09 -10.51
N VAL A 158 21.65 -27.06 -10.78
CA VAL A 158 20.90 -28.29 -11.17
C VAL A 158 21.44 -28.86 -12.49
N GLU A 159 21.68 -28.01 -13.49
CA GLU A 159 22.26 -28.46 -14.77
C GLU A 159 23.63 -29.11 -14.54
N LEU A 160 24.52 -28.48 -13.78
CA LEU A 160 25.83 -29.00 -13.46
C LEU A 160 25.76 -30.34 -12.73
N SER A 161 24.88 -30.48 -11.74
CA SER A 161 24.74 -31.75 -11.00
C SER A 161 24.12 -32.85 -11.86
N ARG A 162 23.26 -32.54 -12.81
CA ARG A 162 22.74 -33.50 -13.80
C ARG A 162 23.84 -34.02 -14.76
N GLU A 163 24.69 -33.09 -15.26
CA GLU A 163 25.85 -33.48 -16.08
C GLU A 163 26.81 -34.42 -15.30
N GLN A 164 27.06 -34.09 -14.00
CA GLN A 164 27.88 -34.95 -13.14
C GLN A 164 27.24 -36.32 -12.92
N LEU A 165 25.92 -36.40 -12.74
CA LEU A 165 25.20 -37.66 -12.63
C LEU A 165 25.36 -38.50 -13.92
N GLU A 166 25.15 -37.89 -15.08
CA GLU A 166 25.30 -38.57 -16.37
C GLU A 166 26.72 -39.14 -16.54
N LEU A 167 27.74 -38.38 -16.18
CA LEU A 167 29.12 -38.81 -16.19
C LEU A 167 29.36 -40.02 -15.24
N LYS A 168 28.81 -39.98 -14.02
CA LYS A 168 28.92 -41.09 -13.05
C LYS A 168 28.16 -42.31 -13.53
N GLU A 169 26.99 -42.19 -14.13
CA GLU A 169 26.26 -43.31 -14.75
C GLU A 169 27.05 -43.96 -15.92
N ALA A 170 27.71 -43.13 -16.76
CA ALA A 170 28.57 -43.62 -17.83
C ALA A 170 29.80 -44.36 -17.28
N TYR A 171 30.43 -43.89 -16.21
CA TYR A 171 31.54 -44.57 -15.56
C TYR A 171 31.11 -45.90 -14.93
N PHE A 172 29.95 -45.95 -14.27
CA PHE A 172 29.38 -47.16 -13.71
C PHE A 172 29.13 -48.22 -14.79
N LYS A 173 28.52 -47.85 -15.91
CA LYS A 173 28.30 -48.76 -17.07
C LYS A 173 29.59 -49.34 -17.60
N ASN A 174 30.72 -48.64 -17.46
CA ASN A 174 32.05 -49.09 -17.89
C ASN A 174 32.88 -49.74 -16.76
N GLY A 175 32.28 -50.02 -15.59
CA GLY A 175 32.93 -50.60 -14.44
C GLY A 175 33.97 -49.72 -13.74
N LYS A 176 33.93 -48.39 -13.97
CA LYS A 176 34.89 -47.40 -13.43
C LYS A 176 34.35 -46.59 -12.23
N ALA A 177 33.11 -46.78 -11.88
CA ALA A 177 32.49 -46.18 -10.69
C ALA A 177 31.66 -47.22 -9.95
N SER A 178 31.43 -47.00 -8.66
CA SER A 178 30.57 -47.83 -7.83
C SER A 178 29.09 -47.40 -7.96
N GLU A 179 28.17 -48.31 -7.64
CA GLU A 179 26.74 -47.99 -7.57
C GLU A 179 26.44 -46.94 -6.52
N ALA A 180 27.20 -46.96 -5.41
CA ALA A 180 27.08 -45.93 -4.36
C ALA A 180 27.33 -44.49 -4.87
N GLU A 181 28.36 -44.34 -5.73
CA GLU A 181 28.67 -43.04 -6.33
C GLU A 181 27.53 -42.50 -7.24
N VAL A 182 26.82 -43.40 -7.94
CA VAL A 182 25.66 -43.04 -8.75
C VAL A 182 24.50 -42.59 -7.86
N TYR A 183 24.23 -43.31 -6.76
CA TYR A 183 23.16 -42.89 -5.83
C TYR A 183 23.48 -41.55 -5.11
N GLU A 184 24.75 -41.34 -4.76
CA GLU A 184 25.21 -40.06 -4.20
C GLU A 184 24.98 -38.92 -5.19
N ALA A 185 25.34 -39.09 -6.47
CA ALA A 185 25.10 -38.09 -7.51
C ALA A 185 23.60 -37.83 -7.73
N ARG A 186 22.75 -38.87 -7.68
CA ARG A 186 21.29 -38.70 -7.75
C ARG A 186 20.75 -37.92 -6.56
N ALA A 187 21.21 -38.22 -5.35
CA ALA A 187 20.82 -37.50 -4.16
C ALA A 187 21.22 -36.01 -4.26
N ARG A 188 22.39 -35.71 -4.85
CA ARG A 188 22.85 -34.38 -5.09
C ARG A 188 21.94 -33.62 -6.05
N VAL A 189 21.55 -34.23 -7.18
CA VAL A 189 20.59 -33.62 -8.12
C VAL A 189 19.27 -33.29 -7.43
N ALA A 190 18.71 -34.24 -6.66
CA ALA A 190 17.46 -34.01 -5.95
C ALA A 190 17.56 -32.84 -4.91
N GLN A 191 18.73 -32.73 -4.23
CA GLN A 191 18.99 -31.63 -3.31
C GLN A 191 19.08 -30.28 -4.05
N ASP A 192 19.76 -30.24 -5.19
CA ASP A 192 19.93 -29.03 -5.98
C ASP A 192 18.58 -28.60 -6.62
N GLU A 193 17.75 -29.56 -7.10
CA GLU A 193 16.39 -29.31 -7.57
C GLU A 193 15.49 -28.69 -6.48
N MET A 194 15.57 -29.23 -5.25
CA MET A 194 14.82 -28.63 -4.14
C MET A 194 15.28 -27.20 -3.87
N SER A 195 16.58 -26.93 -3.94
CA SER A 195 17.14 -25.59 -3.75
C SER A 195 16.68 -24.62 -4.85
N ALA A 196 16.58 -25.08 -6.10
CA ALA A 196 16.08 -24.29 -7.22
C ALA A 196 14.59 -23.92 -7.02
N VAL A 197 13.75 -24.88 -6.63
CA VAL A 197 12.34 -24.63 -6.32
C VAL A 197 12.19 -23.61 -5.19
N GLN A 198 13.05 -23.71 -4.17
CA GLN A 198 13.03 -22.72 -3.07
C GLN A 198 13.45 -21.33 -3.51
N ALA A 199 14.45 -21.21 -4.38
CA ALA A 199 14.88 -19.95 -4.96
C ALA A 199 13.77 -19.31 -5.84
N ASP A 200 13.09 -20.10 -6.66
CA ASP A 200 11.94 -19.66 -7.45
C ASP A 200 10.80 -19.15 -6.57
N ASN A 201 10.49 -19.88 -5.49
CA ASN A 201 9.47 -19.42 -4.54
C ASN A 201 9.85 -18.11 -3.87
N ASN A 202 11.12 -17.92 -3.49
CA ASN A 202 11.60 -16.66 -2.91
C ASN A 202 11.48 -15.50 -3.90
N TYR A 203 11.76 -15.75 -5.18
CA TYR A 203 11.57 -14.77 -6.24
C TYR A 203 10.09 -14.36 -6.40
N GLN A 204 9.17 -15.32 -6.41
CA GLN A 204 7.74 -15.06 -6.50
C GLN A 204 7.22 -14.30 -5.27
N LEU A 205 7.70 -14.64 -4.07
CA LEU A 205 7.35 -13.91 -2.85
C LEU A 205 7.83 -12.46 -2.88
N ALA A 206 9.03 -12.21 -3.39
CA ALA A 206 9.54 -10.84 -3.53
C ALA A 206 8.72 -10.02 -4.53
N LEU A 207 8.28 -10.62 -5.64
CA LEU A 207 7.35 -9.98 -6.59
C LEU A 207 6.01 -9.64 -5.93
N LEU A 208 5.47 -10.54 -5.14
CA LEU A 208 4.24 -10.33 -4.39
C LEU A 208 4.39 -9.18 -3.38
N GLU A 209 5.49 -9.12 -2.64
CA GLU A 209 5.78 -8.06 -1.68
C GLU A 209 5.81 -6.68 -2.35
N LEU A 210 6.52 -6.56 -3.47
CA LEU A 210 6.52 -5.29 -4.22
C LEU A 210 5.13 -4.95 -4.76
N SER A 211 4.38 -5.91 -5.29
CA SER A 211 3.03 -5.68 -5.79
C SER A 211 2.08 -5.15 -4.70
N GLN A 212 2.24 -5.63 -3.46
CA GLN A 212 1.49 -5.14 -2.30
C GLN A 212 1.89 -3.72 -1.91
N LEU A 213 3.18 -3.38 -1.94
CA LEU A 213 3.64 -2.00 -1.70
C LEU A 213 3.10 -1.03 -2.75
N LEU A 214 2.91 -1.50 -3.98
CA LEU A 214 2.34 -0.73 -5.09
C LEU A 214 0.81 -0.70 -5.06
N GLU A 215 0.14 -1.42 -4.14
CA GLU A 215 -1.33 -1.57 -4.09
C GLU A 215 -1.91 -2.10 -5.42
N LEU A 216 -1.19 -2.99 -6.10
CA LEU A 216 -1.69 -3.57 -7.34
C LEU A 216 -2.79 -4.60 -7.04
N PRO A 217 -3.91 -4.61 -7.82
CA PRO A 217 -5.03 -5.50 -7.57
C PRO A 217 -4.69 -6.99 -7.78
N THR A 218 -3.73 -7.29 -8.65
CA THR A 218 -3.22 -8.64 -8.90
C THR A 218 -1.72 -8.59 -9.21
N PRO A 219 -0.92 -9.54 -8.71
CA PRO A 219 0.49 -9.66 -9.07
C PRO A 219 0.69 -10.31 -10.45
N ASP A 220 -0.37 -10.87 -11.06
CA ASP A 220 -0.28 -11.60 -12.31
C ASP A 220 0.18 -10.70 -13.45
N GLY A 221 1.25 -11.09 -14.13
CA GLY A 221 1.80 -10.33 -15.25
C GLY A 221 2.70 -9.15 -14.86
N PHE A 222 2.95 -8.93 -13.55
CA PHE A 222 3.89 -7.92 -13.08
C PHE A 222 5.33 -8.46 -13.13
N GLY A 223 6.25 -7.63 -13.56
CA GLY A 223 7.68 -7.94 -13.58
C GLY A 223 8.53 -6.68 -13.51
N VAL A 224 9.78 -6.83 -13.12
CA VAL A 224 10.73 -5.72 -13.03
C VAL A 224 11.78 -5.82 -14.15
N VAL A 225 12.35 -4.68 -14.53
CA VAL A 225 13.46 -4.59 -15.48
C VAL A 225 14.76 -4.66 -14.69
N SER A 226 15.67 -5.58 -15.05
CA SER A 226 17.03 -5.49 -14.52
C SER A 226 17.71 -4.27 -15.15
N PRO A 227 18.18 -3.28 -14.36
CA PRO A 227 18.92 -2.16 -14.88
C PRO A 227 20.18 -2.68 -15.58
N ARG A 228 20.44 -2.25 -16.80
CA ARG A 228 21.78 -2.47 -17.39
C ARG A 228 22.76 -1.64 -16.56
N VAL A 229 23.59 -2.32 -15.80
CA VAL A 229 24.79 -1.71 -15.26
C VAL A 229 25.71 -1.52 -16.49
N GLU A 230 25.71 -0.33 -17.05
CA GLU A 230 26.79 0.03 -17.94
C GLU A 230 28.07 0.03 -17.07
N ASP A 231 29.04 -0.79 -17.45
CA ASP A 231 30.33 -0.95 -16.80
C ASP A 231 31.20 0.33 -16.91
N ASP A 232 30.58 1.50 -16.79
CA ASP A 232 31.30 2.77 -16.76
C ASP A 232 31.70 3.12 -15.31
N PHE A 233 32.44 2.21 -14.69
CA PHE A 233 33.25 2.57 -13.53
C PHE A 233 34.42 3.42 -14.00
N THR A 234 34.18 4.62 -14.46
CA THR A 234 35.21 5.65 -14.44
C THR A 234 35.49 5.92 -12.97
N LEU A 235 36.54 5.24 -12.46
CA LEU A 235 37.15 5.57 -11.19
C LEU A 235 37.48 7.07 -11.24
N LEU A 236 36.72 7.86 -10.47
CA LEU A 236 37.08 9.23 -10.15
C LEU A 236 38.42 9.18 -9.42
N SER A 237 39.50 9.33 -10.18
CA SER A 237 40.86 9.55 -9.69
C SER A 237 41.02 10.99 -9.18
#